data_6a3cf590fc098e2621a1a557faaa5451
#
_entry.id   6a3cf590fc098e2621a1a557faaa5451
#
_cell.length_a   1.000
_cell.length_b   1.000
_cell.length_c   1.000
_cell.angle_alpha   90.00
_cell.angle_beta   90.00
_cell.angle_gamma   90.00
#
_symmetry.space_group_name_H-M   'P 1'
#
loop_
_entity.id
_entity.type
_entity.pdbx_description
1 polymer ?
#
loop_
_entity_poly.entity_id
_entity_poly.type
_entity_poly.pdbx_seq_one_letter_code
_entity_poly.pdbx_strand_id
1 'polypeptide(L)'
;SAASDVYKRQLLDIDAAISLISEFEEPTFAILKHNNACGIASRPTVLDAWKAALEADPVSAFGGVLITNRPIDKAVAEEVNKIFFEVVIAPDYSVDALEVLTQKKNRIILIQKENAIKPKQFRSLLNGVLVQDRDLYQERPDELRQVTEKGVTDEEIEDLLFANKIVKHSKSNAIVLAKNKQLCASGVGQTSRVDALRQAVEKARSFGFDLKGAVMASDAFFPFPDCVEIAHEAGIDTVIQPGGSMRDNLSVDYCNANGIAMVMTGIRHFKH
;
A
#
# COMPACT_ATOMS: atom_id res chain seq x y z
N SER A 1 -19.41 -13.49 21.02
CA SER A 1 -18.50 -14.63 21.28
C SER A 1 -17.21 -14.43 20.48
N ALA A 2 -16.10 -15.03 20.91
CA ALA A 2 -14.79 -14.90 20.22
C ALA A 2 -14.86 -15.25 18.72
N ALA A 3 -15.70 -16.22 18.35
CA ALA A 3 -15.90 -16.59 16.94
C ALA A 3 -16.52 -15.47 16.10
N SER A 4 -17.47 -14.70 16.64
CA SER A 4 -18.08 -13.56 15.90
C SER A 4 -17.09 -12.41 15.69
N ASP A 5 -16.11 -12.25 16.57
CA ASP A 5 -15.10 -11.21 16.44
C ASP A 5 -14.05 -11.56 15.36
N VAL A 6 -13.73 -12.84 15.18
CA VAL A 6 -12.84 -13.29 14.10
C VAL A 6 -13.45 -12.98 12.75
N TYR A 7 -14.71 -13.36 12.49
CA TYR A 7 -15.38 -13.07 11.21
C TYR A 7 -15.52 -11.56 10.92
N LYS A 8 -15.79 -10.74 11.92
CA LYS A 8 -15.85 -9.28 11.73
C LYS A 8 -14.52 -8.69 11.30
N ARG A 9 -13.41 -9.13 11.90
CA ARG A 9 -12.06 -8.67 11.54
C ARG A 9 -11.71 -9.10 10.12
N GLN A 10 -11.97 -10.36 9.77
CA GLN A 10 -11.73 -10.87 8.41
C GLN A 10 -12.51 -10.09 7.35
N LEU A 11 -13.78 -9.73 7.60
CA LEU A 11 -14.57 -8.94 6.66
C LEU A 11 -14.04 -7.52 6.48
N LEU A 12 -13.49 -6.88 7.52
CA LEU A 12 -12.84 -5.58 7.40
C LEU A 12 -11.54 -5.66 6.61
N ASP A 13 -10.74 -6.71 6.85
CA ASP A 13 -9.52 -6.95 6.09
C ASP A 13 -9.81 -7.27 4.61
N ILE A 14 -10.90 -8.02 4.32
CA ILE A 14 -11.37 -8.32 2.97
C ILE A 14 -11.82 -7.03 2.25
N ASP A 15 -12.62 -6.15 2.89
CA ASP A 15 -13.06 -4.87 2.31
C ASP A 15 -11.84 -3.96 2.02
N ALA A 16 -10.86 -3.92 2.93
CA ALA A 16 -9.62 -3.19 2.72
C ALA A 16 -8.80 -3.78 1.56
N ALA A 17 -8.70 -5.10 1.45
CA ALA A 17 -7.97 -5.79 0.39
C ALA A 17 -8.60 -5.53 -0.98
N ILE A 18 -9.93 -5.65 -1.10
CA ILE A 18 -10.67 -5.37 -2.34
C ILE A 18 -10.52 -3.91 -2.74
N SER A 19 -10.62 -2.99 -1.78
CA SER A 19 -10.45 -1.56 -2.04
C SER A 19 -9.04 -1.23 -2.54
N LEU A 20 -8.00 -1.81 -1.93
CA LEU A 20 -6.62 -1.60 -2.35
C LEU A 20 -6.35 -2.18 -3.73
N ILE A 21 -6.72 -3.46 -3.97
CA ILE A 21 -6.38 -4.13 -5.23
C ILE A 21 -7.08 -3.51 -6.45
N SER A 22 -8.23 -2.86 -6.24
CA SER A 22 -8.98 -2.17 -7.30
C SER A 22 -8.26 -0.94 -7.88
N GLU A 23 -7.21 -0.45 -7.22
CA GLU A 23 -6.37 0.66 -7.71
C GLU A 23 -5.40 0.24 -8.83
N PHE A 24 -5.21 -1.06 -9.04
CA PHE A 24 -4.15 -1.58 -9.90
C PHE A 24 -4.72 -2.30 -11.14
N GLU A 25 -4.24 -1.88 -12.31
CA GLU A 25 -4.59 -2.51 -13.58
C GLU A 25 -3.60 -3.61 -13.97
N GLU A 26 -2.32 -3.46 -13.66
CA GLU A 26 -1.28 -4.46 -13.89
C GLU A 26 -1.47 -5.70 -12.99
N PRO A 27 -0.92 -6.87 -13.36
CA PRO A 27 -0.95 -8.03 -12.46
C PRO A 27 -0.30 -7.69 -11.12
N THR A 28 -1.10 -7.65 -10.07
CA THR A 28 -0.71 -7.22 -8.73
C THR A 28 -1.12 -8.26 -7.70
N PHE A 29 -0.23 -8.51 -6.74
CA PHE A 29 -0.52 -9.32 -5.58
C PHE A 29 -0.31 -8.51 -4.30
N ALA A 30 -1.28 -8.55 -3.38
CA ALA A 30 -1.20 -7.86 -2.09
C ALA A 30 -1.43 -8.81 -0.92
N ILE A 31 -0.75 -8.53 0.17
CA ILE A 31 -0.84 -9.21 1.46
C ILE A 31 -1.22 -8.17 2.49
N LEU A 32 -2.38 -8.33 3.12
CA LEU A 32 -2.87 -7.40 4.13
C LEU A 32 -2.94 -8.06 5.50
N LYS A 33 -2.72 -7.25 6.51
CA LYS A 33 -2.94 -7.61 7.91
C LYS A 33 -3.43 -6.38 8.67
N HIS A 34 -4.53 -6.55 9.43
CA HIS A 34 -5.14 -5.45 10.19
C HIS A 34 -5.44 -4.22 9.32
N ASN A 35 -6.07 -4.46 8.15
CA ASN A 35 -6.51 -3.46 7.15
C ASN A 35 -5.37 -2.69 6.45
N ASN A 36 -4.10 -3.06 6.63
CA ASN A 36 -2.97 -2.42 5.97
C ASN A 36 -2.18 -3.44 5.14
N ALA A 37 -1.61 -2.99 4.04
CA ALA A 37 -0.70 -3.82 3.26
C ALA A 37 0.62 -4.01 4.03
N CYS A 38 1.01 -5.25 4.25
CA CYS A 38 2.35 -5.61 4.70
C CYS A 38 3.23 -6.06 3.54
N GLY A 39 2.63 -6.39 2.39
CA GLY A 39 3.33 -6.68 1.15
C GLY A 39 2.42 -6.41 -0.05
N ILE A 40 2.96 -5.78 -1.09
CA ILE A 40 2.27 -5.60 -2.38
C ILE A 40 3.31 -5.34 -3.46
N ALA A 41 3.09 -5.94 -4.62
CA ALA A 41 3.91 -5.70 -5.80
C ALA A 41 3.11 -5.92 -7.09
N SER A 42 3.46 -5.15 -8.14
CA SER A 42 3.01 -5.36 -9.51
C SER A 42 4.16 -5.93 -10.34
N ARG A 43 3.91 -7.01 -11.07
CA ARG A 43 4.89 -7.68 -11.94
C ARG A 43 4.20 -8.23 -13.19
N PRO A 44 4.94 -8.58 -14.24
CA PRO A 44 4.34 -9.18 -15.45
C PRO A 44 3.54 -10.46 -15.18
N THR A 45 3.91 -11.25 -14.15
CA THR A 45 3.18 -12.45 -13.75
C THR A 45 2.69 -12.37 -12.30
N VAL A 46 1.59 -13.07 -11.99
CA VAL A 46 1.06 -13.15 -10.61
C VAL A 46 2.05 -13.84 -9.69
N LEU A 47 2.78 -14.83 -10.19
CA LEU A 47 3.80 -15.56 -9.42
C LEU A 47 4.94 -14.63 -8.98
N ASP A 48 5.44 -13.79 -9.90
CA ASP A 48 6.50 -12.85 -9.58
C ASP A 48 5.97 -11.73 -8.68
N ALA A 49 4.73 -11.27 -8.89
CA ALA A 49 4.06 -10.31 -8.00
C ALA A 49 3.92 -10.87 -6.57
N TRP A 50 3.52 -12.13 -6.42
CA TRP A 50 3.46 -12.81 -5.12
C TRP A 50 4.82 -12.84 -4.42
N LYS A 51 5.88 -13.28 -5.13
CA LYS A 51 7.23 -13.39 -4.55
C LYS A 51 7.72 -12.02 -4.07
N ALA A 52 7.59 -11.00 -4.93
CA ALA A 52 7.99 -9.64 -4.58
C ALA A 52 7.14 -9.05 -3.43
N ALA A 53 5.83 -9.32 -3.40
CA ALA A 53 4.98 -8.88 -2.30
C ALA A 53 5.38 -9.52 -0.96
N LEU A 54 5.73 -10.80 -0.96
CA LEU A 54 6.14 -11.53 0.24
C LEU A 54 7.47 -11.01 0.81
N GLU A 55 8.39 -10.57 -0.04
CA GLU A 55 9.70 -10.02 0.39
C GLU A 55 9.56 -8.79 1.29
N ALA A 56 8.52 -7.99 1.13
CA ALA A 56 8.33 -6.76 1.91
C ALA A 56 8.21 -7.01 3.42
N ASP A 57 7.49 -8.06 3.81
CA ASP A 57 7.34 -8.46 5.22
C ASP A 57 6.88 -9.92 5.32
N PRO A 58 7.78 -10.88 5.19
CA PRO A 58 7.43 -12.30 5.26
C PRO A 58 6.95 -12.73 6.66
N VAL A 59 7.28 -11.95 7.69
CA VAL A 59 6.85 -12.24 9.08
C VAL A 59 5.38 -11.87 9.28
N SER A 60 4.98 -10.66 8.86
CA SER A 60 3.59 -10.20 8.99
C SER A 60 2.66 -10.89 8.00
N ALA A 61 3.17 -11.41 6.88
CA ALA A 61 2.39 -12.17 5.89
C ALA A 61 1.73 -13.43 6.50
N PHE A 62 2.33 -14.00 7.55
CA PHE A 62 1.76 -15.14 8.27
C PHE A 62 0.41 -14.79 8.89
N GLY A 63 -0.64 -15.53 8.53
CA GLY A 63 -2.02 -15.28 8.97
C GLY A 63 -2.68 -14.05 8.33
N GLY A 64 -2.17 -13.58 7.19
CA GLY A 64 -2.73 -12.44 6.46
C GLY A 64 -3.90 -12.81 5.55
N VAL A 65 -4.46 -11.77 4.95
CA VAL A 65 -5.41 -11.82 3.84
C VAL A 65 -4.65 -11.57 2.54
N LEU A 66 -4.76 -12.49 1.62
CA LEU A 66 -4.08 -12.50 0.33
C LEU A 66 -5.06 -12.10 -0.78
N ILE A 67 -4.64 -11.23 -1.70
CA ILE A 67 -5.48 -10.83 -2.82
C ILE A 67 -4.65 -10.56 -4.08
N THR A 68 -5.22 -10.93 -5.22
CA THR A 68 -4.68 -10.57 -6.54
C THR A 68 -5.80 -10.18 -7.49
N ASN A 69 -5.49 -9.31 -8.46
CA ASN A 69 -6.43 -8.89 -9.51
C ASN A 69 -6.38 -9.78 -10.76
N ARG A 70 -5.73 -10.95 -10.69
CA ARG A 70 -5.64 -11.93 -11.78
C ARG A 70 -5.98 -13.33 -11.26
N PRO A 71 -6.38 -14.25 -12.16
CA PRO A 71 -6.61 -15.65 -11.79
C PRO A 71 -5.37 -16.29 -11.16
N ILE A 72 -5.60 -17.17 -10.18
CA ILE A 72 -4.57 -17.98 -9.53
C ILE A 72 -4.48 -19.32 -10.24
N ASP A 73 -3.31 -19.65 -10.78
CA ASP A 73 -2.96 -20.95 -11.32
C ASP A 73 -2.31 -21.85 -10.27
N LYS A 74 -1.97 -23.09 -10.70
CA LYS A 74 -1.32 -24.08 -9.83
C LYS A 74 0.00 -23.58 -9.26
N ALA A 75 0.84 -22.92 -10.09
CA ALA A 75 2.17 -22.47 -9.65
C ALA A 75 2.08 -21.41 -8.55
N VAL A 76 1.17 -20.46 -8.70
CA VAL A 76 0.88 -19.44 -7.66
C VAL A 76 0.31 -20.12 -6.40
N ALA A 77 -0.63 -21.04 -6.55
CA ALA A 77 -1.24 -21.75 -5.43
C ALA A 77 -0.21 -22.56 -4.61
N GLU A 78 0.73 -23.23 -5.27
CA GLU A 78 1.81 -23.99 -4.61
C GLU A 78 2.75 -23.07 -3.81
N GLU A 79 3.11 -21.90 -4.34
CA GLU A 79 3.93 -20.92 -3.63
C GLU A 79 3.20 -20.29 -2.44
N VAL A 80 1.96 -19.85 -2.65
CA VAL A 80 1.10 -19.29 -1.59
C VAL A 80 0.85 -20.33 -0.47
N ASN A 81 0.75 -21.63 -0.82
CA ASN A 81 0.54 -22.72 0.14
C ASN A 81 1.71 -22.92 1.13
N LYS A 82 2.89 -22.38 0.85
CA LYS A 82 4.07 -22.48 1.73
C LYS A 82 3.91 -21.72 3.03
N ILE A 83 3.06 -20.67 3.06
CA ILE A 83 2.76 -19.93 4.28
C ILE A 83 1.37 -20.23 4.82
N PHE A 84 1.16 -19.93 6.10
CA PHE A 84 -0.19 -19.91 6.67
C PHE A 84 -0.85 -18.57 6.31
N PHE A 85 -2.09 -18.63 5.78
CA PHE A 85 -2.95 -17.48 5.55
C PHE A 85 -4.40 -17.85 5.91
N GLU A 86 -5.21 -16.84 6.23
CA GLU A 86 -6.62 -17.06 6.60
C GLU A 86 -7.53 -16.98 5.37
N VAL A 87 -7.31 -16.02 4.51
CA VAL A 87 -8.15 -15.72 3.34
C VAL A 87 -7.29 -15.53 2.11
N VAL A 88 -7.72 -16.06 0.98
CA VAL A 88 -7.20 -15.73 -0.35
C VAL A 88 -8.34 -15.30 -1.27
N ILE A 89 -8.12 -14.23 -2.03
CA ILE A 89 -9.11 -13.61 -2.90
C ILE A 89 -8.53 -13.45 -4.30
N ALA A 90 -9.23 -13.93 -5.31
CA ALA A 90 -8.86 -13.76 -6.71
C ALA A 90 -10.12 -13.70 -7.59
N PRO A 91 -10.05 -13.18 -8.81
CA PRO A 91 -11.19 -13.21 -9.74
C PRO A 91 -11.54 -14.61 -10.19
N ASP A 92 -10.57 -15.52 -10.25
CA ASP A 92 -10.79 -16.93 -10.62
C ASP A 92 -9.62 -17.81 -10.14
N TYR A 93 -9.81 -19.14 -10.16
CA TYR A 93 -8.83 -20.15 -9.80
C TYR A 93 -8.86 -21.30 -10.79
N SER A 94 -7.71 -21.80 -11.23
CA SER A 94 -7.68 -23.06 -11.98
C SER A 94 -8.10 -24.25 -11.09
N VAL A 95 -8.56 -25.34 -11.69
CA VAL A 95 -8.94 -26.56 -10.96
C VAL A 95 -7.79 -27.06 -10.10
N ASP A 96 -6.61 -27.14 -10.67
CA ASP A 96 -5.40 -27.60 -9.98
C ASP A 96 -5.01 -26.65 -8.82
N ALA A 97 -5.23 -25.34 -8.98
CA ALA A 97 -5.01 -24.38 -7.89
C ALA A 97 -5.96 -24.62 -6.71
N LEU A 98 -7.23 -24.86 -6.99
CA LEU A 98 -8.23 -25.21 -5.95
C LEU A 98 -7.87 -26.50 -5.23
N GLU A 99 -7.38 -27.53 -5.95
CA GLU A 99 -6.93 -28.78 -5.33
C GLU A 99 -5.79 -28.54 -4.33
N VAL A 100 -4.84 -27.63 -4.63
CA VAL A 100 -3.76 -27.27 -3.71
C VAL A 100 -4.27 -26.46 -2.52
N LEU A 101 -5.09 -25.43 -2.77
CA LEU A 101 -5.53 -24.50 -1.73
C LEU A 101 -6.51 -25.14 -0.73
N THR A 102 -7.33 -26.09 -1.17
CA THR A 102 -8.36 -26.76 -0.33
C THR A 102 -7.79 -27.87 0.57
N GLN A 103 -6.53 -28.22 0.44
CA GLN A 103 -5.88 -29.22 1.31
C GLN A 103 -5.92 -28.84 2.80
N LYS A 104 -5.99 -27.56 3.12
CA LYS A 104 -6.07 -27.05 4.50
C LYS A 104 -7.48 -26.56 4.81
N LYS A 105 -8.18 -27.24 5.71
CA LYS A 105 -9.63 -27.10 5.99
C LYS A 105 -10.07 -25.72 6.51
N ASN A 106 -9.19 -24.94 7.12
CA ASN A 106 -9.57 -23.67 7.78
C ASN A 106 -9.28 -22.43 6.93
N ARG A 107 -9.03 -22.59 5.64
CA ARG A 107 -8.81 -21.49 4.70
C ARG A 107 -10.12 -21.02 4.09
N ILE A 108 -10.22 -19.73 3.89
CA ILE A 108 -11.32 -19.11 3.17
C ILE A 108 -10.81 -18.73 1.78
N ILE A 109 -11.40 -19.34 0.74
CA ILE A 109 -11.07 -19.07 -0.66
C ILE A 109 -12.26 -18.31 -1.26
N LEU A 110 -12.03 -17.09 -1.72
CA LEU A 110 -13.07 -16.21 -2.23
C LEU A 110 -12.85 -15.89 -3.70
N ILE A 111 -13.92 -15.97 -4.49
CA ILE A 111 -13.96 -15.46 -5.86
C ILE A 111 -14.50 -14.03 -5.82
N GLN A 112 -13.68 -13.07 -6.25
CA GLN A 112 -14.07 -11.68 -6.38
C GLN A 112 -14.93 -11.52 -7.65
N LYS A 113 -16.22 -11.25 -7.47
CA LYS A 113 -17.11 -10.92 -8.59
C LYS A 113 -16.92 -9.48 -9.01
N GLU A 114 -17.16 -9.21 -10.29
CA GLU A 114 -17.22 -7.83 -10.81
C GLU A 114 -18.40 -7.10 -10.18
N ASN A 115 -18.12 -6.23 -9.24
CA ASN A 115 -19.08 -5.33 -8.62
C ASN A 115 -18.41 -3.98 -8.38
N ALA A 116 -19.10 -2.92 -8.78
CA ALA A 116 -18.65 -1.57 -8.47
C ALA A 116 -18.59 -1.34 -6.96
N ILE A 117 -17.48 -0.81 -6.49
CA ILE A 117 -17.33 -0.39 -5.10
C ILE A 117 -18.39 0.69 -4.80
N LYS A 118 -19.15 0.53 -3.72
CA LYS A 118 -20.18 1.50 -3.34
C LYS A 118 -19.53 2.84 -2.99
N PRO A 119 -20.06 3.97 -3.51
CA PRO A 119 -19.45 5.28 -3.32
C PRO A 119 -19.55 5.82 -1.89
N LYS A 120 -20.38 5.25 -1.04
CA LYS A 120 -20.58 5.66 0.35
C LYS A 120 -20.05 4.61 1.31
N GLN A 121 -19.46 5.09 2.40
CA GLN A 121 -19.11 4.26 3.56
C GLN A 121 -19.79 4.80 4.82
N PHE A 122 -20.04 3.89 5.76
CA PHE A 122 -20.78 4.17 6.97
C PHE A 122 -19.95 3.74 8.18
N ARG A 123 -19.98 4.55 9.23
CA ARG A 123 -19.36 4.22 10.52
C ARG A 123 -20.30 4.57 11.65
N SER A 124 -20.60 3.61 12.51
CA SER A 124 -21.35 3.89 13.74
C SER A 124 -20.50 4.72 14.71
N LEU A 125 -21.08 5.73 15.30
CA LEU A 125 -20.38 6.71 16.11
C LEU A 125 -21.36 7.28 17.14
N LEU A 126 -21.02 7.22 18.43
CA LEU A 126 -21.89 7.70 19.50
C LEU A 126 -23.31 7.11 19.36
N ASN A 127 -24.31 7.98 19.21
CA ASN A 127 -25.71 7.63 19.01
C ASN A 127 -26.20 7.79 17.55
N GLY A 128 -25.27 7.83 16.58
CA GLY A 128 -25.56 8.07 15.17
C GLY A 128 -24.69 7.26 14.23
N VAL A 129 -24.75 7.61 12.96
CA VAL A 129 -23.95 7.05 11.87
C VAL A 129 -23.28 8.17 11.11
N LEU A 130 -21.97 8.09 11.01
CA LEU A 130 -21.20 8.91 10.08
C LEU A 130 -21.30 8.32 8.69
N VAL A 131 -21.68 9.15 7.71
CA VAL A 131 -21.75 8.80 6.30
C VAL A 131 -20.76 9.69 5.54
N GLN A 132 -19.88 9.09 4.76
CA GLN A 132 -18.94 9.83 3.93
C GLN A 132 -18.78 9.16 2.56
N ASP A 133 -18.32 9.92 1.59
CA ASP A 133 -17.93 9.37 0.30
C ASP A 133 -16.64 8.58 0.46
N ARG A 134 -16.53 7.45 -0.25
CA ARG A 134 -15.25 6.74 -0.37
C ARG A 134 -14.28 7.58 -1.18
N ASP A 135 -13.03 7.54 -0.80
CA ASP A 135 -11.94 8.09 -1.58
C ASP A 135 -11.65 7.16 -2.76
N LEU A 136 -12.26 7.46 -3.90
CA LEU A 136 -12.12 6.71 -5.16
C LEU A 136 -11.26 7.46 -6.18
N TYR A 137 -10.69 8.61 -5.78
CA TYR A 137 -9.86 9.39 -6.68
C TYR A 137 -8.52 8.68 -6.94
N GLN A 138 -8.10 8.64 -8.20
CA GLN A 138 -6.81 8.09 -8.63
C GLN A 138 -6.04 9.18 -9.36
N GLU A 139 -4.88 9.53 -8.85
CA GLU A 139 -4.00 10.49 -9.48
C GLU A 139 -3.43 9.93 -10.77
N ARG A 140 -3.31 10.83 -11.75
CA ARG A 140 -2.68 10.53 -13.04
C ARG A 140 -1.33 11.25 -13.17
N PRO A 141 -0.43 10.77 -14.02
CA PRO A 141 0.88 11.40 -14.24
C PRO A 141 0.78 12.89 -14.59
N ASP A 142 -0.21 13.27 -15.42
CA ASP A 142 -0.43 14.64 -15.88
C ASP A 142 -1.01 15.59 -14.82
N GLU A 143 -1.45 15.08 -13.68
CA GLU A 143 -1.96 15.84 -12.53
C GLU A 143 -0.88 16.13 -11.49
N LEU A 144 0.28 15.46 -11.59
CA LEU A 144 1.37 15.65 -10.64
C LEU A 144 2.09 16.99 -10.91
N ARG A 145 2.12 17.83 -9.89
CA ARG A 145 2.82 19.11 -9.95
C ARG A 145 4.24 18.96 -9.44
N GLN A 146 5.24 19.05 -10.32
CA GLN A 146 6.63 19.14 -9.92
C GLN A 146 6.86 20.49 -9.21
N VAL A 147 7.50 20.46 -8.03
CA VAL A 147 7.73 21.63 -7.21
C VAL A 147 9.21 21.89 -6.92
N THR A 148 10.09 20.99 -7.35
CA THR A 148 11.55 21.08 -7.17
C THR A 148 12.27 21.27 -8.50
N GLU A 149 13.53 21.74 -8.45
CA GLU A 149 14.40 21.92 -9.62
C GLU A 149 14.76 20.58 -10.26
N LYS A 150 15.08 19.55 -9.42
CA LYS A 150 15.25 18.17 -9.90
C LYS A 150 13.89 17.61 -10.33
N GLY A 151 13.80 17.19 -11.59
CA GLY A 151 12.64 16.49 -12.12
C GLY A 151 12.60 15.01 -11.72
N VAL A 152 11.44 14.39 -11.94
CA VAL A 152 11.22 12.96 -11.81
C VAL A 152 11.30 12.28 -13.17
N THR A 153 11.81 11.05 -13.21
CA THR A 153 11.79 10.21 -14.44
C THR A 153 10.45 9.50 -14.60
N ASP A 154 10.19 8.92 -15.76
CA ASP A 154 8.95 8.17 -16.00
C ASP A 154 8.84 6.94 -15.06
N GLU A 155 9.95 6.25 -14.80
CA GLU A 155 10.02 5.14 -13.87
C GLU A 155 9.75 5.58 -12.43
N GLU A 156 10.29 6.73 -12.02
CA GLU A 156 10.01 7.31 -10.70
C GLU A 156 8.53 7.73 -10.56
N ILE A 157 7.90 8.24 -11.63
CA ILE A 157 6.46 8.57 -11.64
C ILE A 157 5.61 7.29 -11.43
N GLU A 158 5.95 6.19 -12.10
CA GLU A 158 5.26 4.91 -11.88
C GLU A 158 5.38 4.43 -10.43
N ASP A 159 6.56 4.51 -9.84
CA ASP A 159 6.80 4.12 -8.45
C ASP A 159 6.12 5.07 -7.46
N LEU A 160 6.11 6.39 -7.72
CA LEU A 160 5.41 7.38 -6.91
C LEU A 160 3.90 7.15 -6.90
N LEU A 161 3.29 6.91 -8.06
CA LEU A 161 1.86 6.61 -8.16
C LEU A 161 1.52 5.26 -7.52
N PHE A 162 2.38 4.25 -7.70
CA PHE A 162 2.25 2.97 -7.00
C PHE A 162 2.25 3.17 -5.47
N ALA A 163 3.22 3.89 -4.94
CA ALA A 163 3.32 4.20 -3.51
C ALA A 163 2.14 5.04 -3.00
N ASN A 164 1.67 6.00 -3.81
CA ASN A 164 0.53 6.87 -3.48
C ASN A 164 -0.78 6.08 -3.36
N LYS A 165 -1.02 5.12 -4.24
CA LYS A 165 -2.15 4.19 -4.12
C LYS A 165 -2.13 3.41 -2.81
N ILE A 166 -0.96 2.96 -2.37
CA ILE A 166 -0.82 2.21 -1.11
C ILE A 166 -1.02 3.11 0.10
N VAL A 167 -0.42 4.31 0.11
CA VAL A 167 -0.54 5.22 1.26
C VAL A 167 -1.98 5.69 1.47
N LYS A 168 -2.75 5.91 0.39
CA LYS A 168 -4.19 6.19 0.41
C LYS A 168 -4.98 5.12 1.17
N HIS A 169 -4.61 3.86 1.05
CA HIS A 169 -5.25 2.74 1.72
C HIS A 169 -4.65 2.40 3.09
N SER A 170 -3.65 3.16 3.54
CA SER A 170 -2.97 2.96 4.82
C SER A 170 -3.56 3.83 5.93
N LYS A 171 -3.58 3.30 7.16
CA LYS A 171 -4.09 4.07 8.31
C LYS A 171 -3.19 5.27 8.61
N SER A 172 -3.77 6.46 8.66
CA SER A 172 -3.09 7.73 8.95
C SER A 172 -2.51 7.80 10.38
N ASN A 173 -1.41 8.53 10.67
CA ASN A 173 -0.49 9.05 9.65
C ASN A 173 0.27 7.90 9.00
N ALA A 174 0.49 7.99 7.71
CA ALA A 174 1.14 6.92 6.95
C ALA A 174 2.24 7.46 6.02
N ILE A 175 3.30 6.66 5.94
CA ILE A 175 4.37 6.78 4.94
C ILE A 175 4.55 5.42 4.26
N VAL A 176 4.72 5.44 2.95
CA VAL A 176 5.00 4.26 2.12
C VAL A 176 6.31 4.46 1.38
N LEU A 177 7.18 3.46 1.45
CA LEU A 177 8.43 3.39 0.68
C LEU A 177 8.27 2.29 -0.37
N ALA A 178 8.53 2.62 -1.62
CA ALA A 178 8.41 1.68 -2.73
C ALA A 178 9.57 1.82 -3.73
N LYS A 179 9.81 0.75 -4.48
CA LYS A 179 10.80 0.70 -5.55
C LYS A 179 10.42 -0.37 -6.55
N ASN A 180 10.51 -0.06 -7.83
CA ASN A 180 10.17 -0.99 -8.93
C ASN A 180 8.75 -1.58 -8.77
N LYS A 181 7.76 -0.77 -8.44
CA LYS A 181 6.37 -1.19 -8.14
C LYS A 181 6.28 -2.33 -7.12
N GLN A 182 7.09 -2.23 -6.08
CA GLN A 182 7.11 -3.12 -4.91
C GLN A 182 7.16 -2.30 -3.63
N LEU A 183 6.32 -2.61 -2.67
CA LEU A 183 6.40 -2.08 -1.32
C LEU A 183 7.71 -2.52 -0.67
N CYS A 184 8.56 -1.56 -0.28
CA CYS A 184 9.73 -1.85 0.55
C CYS A 184 9.34 -1.92 2.02
N ALA A 185 8.57 -0.95 2.49
CA ALA A 185 7.95 -0.93 3.81
C ALA A 185 6.93 0.20 3.93
N SER A 186 6.11 0.16 4.98
CA SER A 186 5.22 1.23 5.38
C SER A 186 5.29 1.48 6.88
N GLY A 187 5.14 2.74 7.28
CA GLY A 187 4.83 3.13 8.64
C GLY A 187 3.40 3.65 8.67
N VAL A 188 2.56 3.08 9.52
CA VAL A 188 1.11 3.33 9.51
C VAL A 188 0.56 3.58 10.90
N GLY A 189 -0.51 4.38 11.00
CA GLY A 189 -1.24 4.61 12.25
C GLY A 189 -0.45 5.35 13.32
N GLN A 190 0.56 6.13 12.93
CA GLN A 190 1.40 6.87 13.86
C GLN A 190 0.79 8.24 14.20
N THR A 191 1.04 8.72 15.41
CA THR A 191 0.62 10.07 15.85
C THR A 191 1.48 11.17 15.21
N SER A 192 2.70 10.84 14.82
CA SER A 192 3.66 11.70 14.13
C SER A 192 4.03 11.10 12.76
N ARG A 193 4.12 11.96 11.73
CA ARG A 193 4.56 11.52 10.39
C ARG A 193 6.04 11.14 10.36
N VAL A 194 6.86 11.82 11.16
CA VAL A 194 8.26 11.48 11.35
C VAL A 194 8.41 10.05 11.92
N ASP A 195 7.57 9.68 12.88
CA ASP A 195 7.61 8.31 13.45
C ASP A 195 7.15 7.27 12.43
N ALA A 196 6.14 7.60 11.59
CA ALA A 196 5.75 6.73 10.48
C ALA A 196 6.92 6.50 9.50
N LEU A 197 7.67 7.56 9.16
CA LEU A 197 8.82 7.44 8.27
C LEU A 197 9.95 6.62 8.92
N ARG A 198 10.32 6.91 10.16
CA ARG A 198 11.35 6.14 10.87
C ARG A 198 11.01 4.66 10.96
N GLN A 199 9.74 4.34 11.28
CA GLN A 199 9.25 2.97 11.28
C GLN A 199 9.38 2.30 9.90
N ALA A 200 9.02 3.01 8.83
CA ALA A 200 9.14 2.48 7.47
C ALA A 200 10.60 2.22 7.08
N VAL A 201 11.51 3.16 7.37
CA VAL A 201 12.95 3.03 7.07
C VAL A 201 13.57 1.86 7.84
N GLU A 202 13.32 1.78 9.16
CA GLU A 202 13.83 0.69 10.00
C GLU A 202 13.32 -0.66 9.50
N LYS A 203 12.04 -0.76 9.20
CA LYS A 203 11.42 -1.98 8.69
C LYS A 203 12.00 -2.42 7.34
N ALA A 204 12.12 -1.50 6.38
CA ALA A 204 12.73 -1.79 5.08
C ALA A 204 14.15 -2.35 5.24
N ARG A 205 14.97 -1.70 6.06
CA ARG A 205 16.34 -2.16 6.35
C ARG A 205 16.38 -3.52 7.04
N SER A 206 15.44 -3.80 7.94
CA SER A 206 15.39 -5.10 8.65
C SER A 206 15.09 -6.28 7.72
N PHE A 207 14.42 -6.04 6.59
CA PHE A 207 14.17 -7.03 5.53
C PHE A 207 15.18 -6.94 4.37
N GLY A 208 16.25 -6.15 4.51
CA GLY A 208 17.36 -6.11 3.56
C GLY A 208 17.13 -5.23 2.33
N PHE A 209 16.14 -4.35 2.34
CA PHE A 209 15.93 -3.40 1.25
C PHE A 209 17.01 -2.31 1.25
N ASP A 210 17.63 -2.12 0.08
CA ASP A 210 18.39 -0.91 -0.22
C ASP A 210 17.42 0.18 -0.68
N LEU A 211 17.31 1.24 0.12
CA LEU A 211 16.41 2.37 -0.14
C LEU A 211 16.99 3.39 -1.16
N LYS A 212 18.22 3.20 -1.63
CA LYS A 212 18.75 4.03 -2.70
C LYS A 212 17.93 3.85 -3.98
N GLY A 213 17.36 4.95 -4.48
CA GLY A 213 16.45 4.94 -5.62
C GLY A 213 15.04 4.42 -5.31
N ALA A 214 14.69 4.25 -4.02
CA ALA A 214 13.30 4.11 -3.61
C ALA A 214 12.59 5.46 -3.60
N VAL A 215 11.27 5.43 -3.68
CA VAL A 215 10.42 6.61 -3.56
C VAL A 215 9.67 6.62 -2.23
N MET A 216 9.28 7.82 -1.78
CA MET A 216 8.47 8.02 -0.57
C MET A 216 7.12 8.65 -0.92
N ALA A 217 6.02 8.05 -0.47
CA ALA A 217 4.67 8.64 -0.52
C ALA A 217 4.15 8.94 0.88
N SER A 218 3.45 10.08 1.02
CA SER A 218 2.82 10.51 2.27
C SER A 218 1.32 10.77 2.09
N ASP A 219 0.50 10.32 3.04
CA ASP A 219 -0.96 10.52 3.05
C ASP A 219 -1.39 11.98 3.25
N ALA A 220 -0.47 12.85 3.74
CA ALA A 220 -0.69 14.28 3.93
C ALA A 220 0.61 15.08 3.80
N PHE A 221 0.50 16.43 3.87
CA PHE A 221 1.62 17.35 3.73
C PHE A 221 2.65 17.25 4.88
N PHE A 222 3.86 17.71 4.61
CA PHE A 222 4.91 17.89 5.61
C PHE A 222 4.82 19.28 6.25
N PRO A 223 4.59 19.37 7.57
CA PRO A 223 4.58 20.67 8.26
C PRO A 223 5.98 21.29 8.39
N PHE A 224 7.03 20.45 8.31
CA PHE A 224 8.46 20.80 8.43
C PHE A 224 9.29 19.93 7.47
N PRO A 225 10.56 20.30 7.19
CA PRO A 225 11.42 19.52 6.29
C PRO A 225 11.97 18.21 6.89
N ASP A 226 11.75 17.95 8.17
CA ASP A 226 12.26 16.79 8.90
C ASP A 226 11.99 15.44 8.22
N CYS A 227 10.82 15.28 7.58
CA CYS A 227 10.51 14.06 6.82
C CYS A 227 11.39 13.90 5.58
N VAL A 228 11.63 14.98 4.83
CA VAL A 228 12.50 14.91 3.63
C VAL A 228 13.97 14.79 4.02
N GLU A 229 14.38 15.36 5.15
CA GLU A 229 15.73 15.19 5.72
C GLU A 229 16.01 13.72 6.06
N ILE A 230 15.13 13.08 6.83
CA ILE A 230 15.25 11.66 7.22
C ILE A 230 15.18 10.75 5.99
N ALA A 231 14.33 11.05 5.01
CA ALA A 231 14.23 10.28 3.78
C ALA A 231 15.55 10.33 2.99
N HIS A 232 16.12 11.52 2.84
CA HIS A 232 17.39 11.73 2.16
C HIS A 232 18.56 11.00 2.85
N GLU A 233 18.66 11.10 4.17
CA GLU A 233 19.64 10.35 4.97
C GLU A 233 19.49 8.81 4.82
N ALA A 234 18.28 8.36 4.52
CA ALA A 234 18.01 6.95 4.22
C ALA A 234 18.33 6.54 2.77
N GLY A 235 18.66 7.49 1.88
CA GLY A 235 18.97 7.28 0.47
C GLY A 235 17.78 7.48 -0.48
N ILE A 236 16.69 8.09 -0.01
CA ILE A 236 15.47 8.34 -0.78
C ILE A 236 15.50 9.78 -1.29
N ASP A 237 15.55 9.95 -2.61
CA ASP A 237 15.68 11.23 -3.27
C ASP A 237 14.48 11.59 -4.17
N THR A 238 13.35 10.90 -4.00
CA THR A 238 12.13 11.13 -4.81
C THR A 238 10.88 10.96 -3.96
N VAL A 239 10.02 11.99 -3.94
CA VAL A 239 8.93 12.12 -2.96
C VAL A 239 7.63 12.58 -3.61
N ILE A 240 6.51 12.00 -3.17
CA ILE A 240 5.15 12.45 -3.48
C ILE A 240 4.38 12.76 -2.20
N GLN A 241 3.69 13.90 -2.18
CA GLN A 241 2.84 14.34 -1.08
C GLN A 241 1.75 15.30 -1.59
N PRO A 242 0.66 15.53 -0.85
CA PRO A 242 -0.42 16.39 -1.33
C PRO A 242 -0.06 17.88 -1.37
N GLY A 243 0.87 18.36 -0.55
CA GLY A 243 1.07 19.80 -0.35
C GLY A 243 -0.06 20.45 0.46
N GLY A 244 -0.03 21.77 0.56
CA GLY A 244 -1.04 22.58 1.24
C GLY A 244 -0.68 22.96 2.67
N SER A 245 0.57 22.80 3.09
CA SER A 245 1.11 23.42 4.29
C SER A 245 1.46 24.90 4.01
N MET A 246 1.25 25.75 5.01
CA MET A 246 1.76 27.14 4.95
C MET A 246 3.30 27.20 4.86
N ARG A 247 3.97 26.09 5.10
CA ARG A 247 5.43 25.96 5.13
C ARG A 247 5.96 24.96 4.10
N ASP A 248 5.20 24.67 3.05
CA ASP A 248 5.66 23.78 1.96
C ASP A 248 7.00 24.22 1.38
N ASN A 249 7.23 25.56 1.32
CA ASN A 249 8.49 26.14 0.85
C ASN A 249 9.71 25.61 1.62
N LEU A 250 9.63 25.37 2.93
CA LEU A 250 10.77 24.86 3.71
C LEU A 250 11.20 23.47 3.23
N SER A 251 10.24 22.58 2.95
CA SER A 251 10.53 21.25 2.41
C SER A 251 11.05 21.33 0.96
N VAL A 252 10.48 22.22 0.14
CA VAL A 252 10.92 22.42 -1.25
C VAL A 252 12.35 23.00 -1.30
N ASP A 253 12.65 24.00 -0.47
CA ASP A 253 13.99 24.61 -0.39
C ASP A 253 15.05 23.58 0.04
N TYR A 254 14.72 22.74 1.04
CA TYR A 254 15.61 21.65 1.43
C TYR A 254 15.83 20.65 0.29
N CYS A 255 14.76 20.25 -0.40
CA CYS A 255 14.85 19.35 -1.55
C CYS A 255 15.73 19.92 -2.66
N ASN A 256 15.58 21.21 -3.01
CA ASN A 256 16.41 21.86 -4.03
C ASN A 256 17.88 21.91 -3.62
N ALA A 257 18.17 22.24 -2.36
CA ALA A 257 19.53 22.29 -1.84
C ALA A 257 20.25 20.94 -1.84
N ASN A 258 19.50 19.81 -1.79
CA ASN A 258 20.02 18.46 -1.67
C ASN A 258 19.75 17.57 -2.89
N GLY A 259 19.23 18.13 -4.00
CA GLY A 259 18.99 17.38 -5.23
C GLY A 259 17.91 16.31 -5.11
N ILE A 260 16.87 16.57 -4.31
CA ILE A 260 15.70 15.69 -4.12
C ILE A 260 14.59 16.14 -5.06
N ALA A 261 13.94 15.20 -5.74
CA ALA A 261 12.76 15.46 -6.55
C ALA A 261 11.48 15.37 -5.71
N MET A 262 10.59 16.36 -5.82
CA MET A 262 9.30 16.33 -5.15
C MET A 262 8.18 16.70 -6.11
N VAL A 263 7.11 15.90 -6.07
CA VAL A 263 5.85 16.18 -6.74
C VAL A 263 4.71 16.31 -5.72
N MET A 264 3.72 17.15 -6.05
CA MET A 264 2.53 17.35 -5.22
C MET A 264 1.26 16.96 -5.98
N THR A 265 0.34 16.25 -5.30
CA THR A 265 -0.95 15.82 -5.85
C THR A 265 -2.06 16.84 -5.65
N GLY A 266 -1.97 17.68 -4.60
CA GLY A 266 -3.06 18.57 -4.19
C GLY A 266 -4.20 17.87 -3.43
N ILE A 267 -4.15 16.54 -3.27
CA ILE A 267 -5.21 15.73 -2.68
C ILE A 267 -4.69 14.95 -1.48
N ARG A 268 -5.39 15.04 -0.35
CA ARG A 268 -5.08 14.31 0.88
C ARG A 268 -5.87 13.02 0.95
N HIS A 269 -5.23 11.95 1.39
CA HIS A 269 -5.82 10.64 1.55
C HIS A 269 -5.82 10.21 3.02
N PHE A 270 -6.68 10.83 3.84
CA PHE A 270 -6.78 10.44 5.25
C PHE A 270 -7.69 9.23 5.44
N LYS A 271 -7.12 8.17 6.03
CA LYS A 271 -7.85 6.97 6.46
C LYS A 271 -7.73 6.79 7.97
N HIS A 272 -8.84 6.97 8.67
CA HIS A 272 -8.94 6.84 10.13
C HIS A 272 -9.69 5.60 10.61
#